data_80f55f07b10640284e289deb8ff9273c
#
_entry.id   80f55f07b10640284e289deb8ff9273c
#
_cell.length_a   1.000
_cell.length_b   1.000
_cell.length_c   1.000
_cell.angle_alpha   90.00
_cell.angle_beta   90.00
_cell.angle_gamma   90.00
#
_symmetry.space_group_name_H-M   'P 1'
#
loop_
_entity.id
_entity.type
_entity.pdbx_description
1 polymer ?
#
loop_
_entity_poly.entity_id
_entity_poly.type
_entity_poly.pdbx_seq_one_letter_code
_entity_poly.pdbx_strand_id
1 'polypeptide(L)'
;KIVDGIAKTGKPVEGFHIERTGDIGTVMKASKKAQEFVMWASEKQREECPISDLWISVKCGESDTTSGLAANPTVGNLMDKLEPLGVHLCFGETSELTGAEKVCATRGATKDASDKFMKTWSAYNDFILKEATDDLSESQPTAGNIAGGLTTIEEKAFGNFQKIGNCKFVDVLEPAEEPKKGKGLYFMDTSSAAAECVTLQAAAGFNIHLFPTGQGNIVGNPIEP
;
A
#
# COMPACT_ATOMS: atom_id res chain seq x y z
N LYS A 1 18.41 -5.92 -17.13
CA LYS A 1 17.67 -6.79 -16.15
C LYS A 1 16.17 -6.47 -16.09
N ILE A 2 15.76 -5.18 -15.85
CA ILE A 2 14.32 -4.83 -15.74
C ILE A 2 13.60 -5.10 -17.07
N VAL A 3 14.10 -4.55 -18.17
CA VAL A 3 13.53 -4.77 -19.52
C VAL A 3 13.46 -6.27 -19.86
N ASP A 4 14.54 -7.02 -19.62
CA ASP A 4 14.58 -8.46 -19.87
C ASP A 4 13.60 -9.24 -18.99
N GLY A 5 13.42 -8.81 -17.76
CA GLY A 5 12.44 -9.40 -16.83
C GLY A 5 11.02 -9.21 -17.33
N ILE A 6 10.65 -7.99 -17.70
CA ILE A 6 9.31 -7.68 -18.23
C ILE A 6 9.07 -8.37 -19.56
N ALA A 7 10.04 -8.36 -20.48
CA ALA A 7 9.92 -9.02 -21.78
C ALA A 7 9.57 -10.51 -21.67
N LYS A 8 10.07 -11.21 -20.65
CA LYS A 8 9.77 -12.62 -20.40
C LYS A 8 8.29 -12.89 -20.06
N THR A 9 7.56 -11.88 -19.59
CA THR A 9 6.12 -12.00 -19.33
C THR A 9 5.25 -11.86 -20.58
N GLY A 10 5.86 -11.59 -21.75
CA GLY A 10 5.15 -11.33 -23.00
C GLY A 10 4.51 -9.93 -23.08
N LYS A 11 4.73 -9.08 -22.08
CA LYS A 11 4.26 -7.69 -22.09
C LYS A 11 5.21 -6.81 -22.89
N PRO A 12 4.69 -5.79 -23.62
CA PRO A 12 5.55 -4.85 -24.32
C PRO A 12 6.36 -4.04 -23.30
N VAL A 13 7.62 -3.83 -23.61
CA VAL A 13 8.55 -3.09 -22.76
C VAL A 13 9.61 -2.39 -23.63
N GLU A 14 10.00 -1.20 -23.24
CA GLU A 14 11.07 -0.44 -23.90
C GLU A 14 11.90 0.30 -22.86
N GLY A 15 13.21 0.42 -23.12
CA GLY A 15 14.14 1.16 -22.28
C GLY A 15 14.72 2.35 -23.04
N PHE A 16 14.86 3.48 -22.37
CA PHE A 16 15.44 4.70 -22.94
C PHE A 16 16.64 5.16 -22.13
N HIS A 17 17.59 5.78 -22.80
CA HIS A 17 18.77 6.38 -22.18
C HIS A 17 18.76 7.88 -22.43
N ILE A 18 18.87 8.67 -21.37
CA ILE A 18 18.98 10.13 -21.45
C ILE A 18 20.38 10.51 -21.92
N GLU A 19 21.39 9.75 -21.47
CA GLU A 19 22.77 9.97 -21.89
C GLU A 19 22.92 9.91 -23.43
N ARG A 20 23.59 10.86 -24.01
CA ARG A 20 23.82 11.05 -25.47
C ARG A 20 22.56 11.33 -26.30
N THR A 21 21.37 11.27 -25.73
CA THR A 21 20.11 11.58 -26.43
C THR A 21 19.54 12.93 -25.95
N GLY A 22 19.85 13.33 -24.72
CA GLY A 22 19.26 14.47 -24.06
C GLY A 22 17.85 14.17 -23.53
N ASP A 23 17.34 15.03 -22.68
CA ASP A 23 16.04 14.90 -22.04
C ASP A 23 14.88 15.01 -23.05
N ILE A 24 14.85 16.08 -23.84
CA ILE A 24 13.80 16.31 -24.85
C ILE A 24 13.73 15.17 -25.87
N GLY A 25 14.90 14.76 -26.41
CA GLY A 25 14.97 13.65 -27.36
C GLY A 25 14.49 12.33 -26.77
N THR A 26 14.77 12.09 -25.51
CA THR A 26 14.32 10.89 -24.78
C THR A 26 12.82 10.92 -24.56
N VAL A 27 12.27 12.05 -24.08
CA VAL A 27 10.83 12.23 -23.87
C VAL A 27 10.06 12.02 -25.18
N MET A 28 10.52 12.58 -26.29
CA MET A 28 9.90 12.39 -27.60
C MET A 28 9.84 10.92 -28.02
N LYS A 29 10.93 10.18 -27.86
CA LYS A 29 10.98 8.73 -28.18
C LYS A 29 10.07 7.92 -27.24
N ALA A 30 10.12 8.21 -25.95
CA ALA A 30 9.29 7.53 -24.94
C ALA A 30 7.79 7.80 -25.17
N SER A 31 7.40 9.03 -25.47
CA SER A 31 6.01 9.40 -25.78
C SER A 31 5.49 8.65 -27.01
N LYS A 32 6.28 8.56 -28.07
CA LYS A 32 5.90 7.79 -29.25
C LYS A 32 5.72 6.30 -28.94
N LYS A 33 6.62 5.73 -28.16
CA LYS A 33 6.52 4.33 -27.74
C LYS A 33 5.33 4.10 -26.80
N ALA A 34 5.06 5.03 -25.90
CA ALA A 34 3.85 4.98 -25.05
C ALA A 34 2.57 4.97 -25.88
N GLN A 35 2.51 5.77 -26.95
CA GLN A 35 1.38 5.73 -27.89
C GLN A 35 1.22 4.35 -28.54
N GLU A 36 2.30 3.73 -28.98
CA GLU A 36 2.27 2.35 -29.51
C GLU A 36 1.73 1.36 -28.48
N PHE A 37 2.14 1.50 -27.21
CA PHE A 37 1.64 0.65 -26.12
C PHE A 37 0.16 0.87 -25.80
N VAL A 38 -0.32 2.12 -25.86
CA VAL A 38 -1.75 2.44 -25.72
C VAL A 38 -2.55 1.79 -26.86
N MET A 39 -2.08 1.88 -28.10
CA MET A 39 -2.72 1.23 -29.25
C MET A 39 -2.77 -0.29 -29.04
N TRP A 40 -1.65 -0.92 -28.68
CA TRP A 40 -1.59 -2.35 -28.37
C TRP A 40 -2.56 -2.74 -27.24
N ALA A 41 -2.65 -1.93 -26.18
CA ALA A 41 -3.56 -2.18 -25.08
C ALA A 41 -5.02 -2.05 -25.48
N SER A 42 -5.35 -1.08 -26.36
CA SER A 42 -6.71 -0.84 -26.84
C SER A 42 -7.28 -1.97 -27.71
N GLU A 43 -6.41 -2.79 -28.28
CA GLU A 43 -6.82 -3.98 -29.06
C GLU A 43 -7.20 -5.18 -28.18
N LYS A 44 -6.90 -5.12 -26.88
CA LYS A 44 -7.24 -6.20 -25.95
C LYS A 44 -8.74 -6.23 -25.66
N GLN A 45 -9.29 -7.42 -25.67
CA GLN A 45 -10.68 -7.64 -25.29
C GLN A 45 -10.77 -7.90 -23.77
N ARG A 46 -11.85 -7.42 -23.17
CA ARG A 46 -12.20 -7.78 -21.80
C ARG A 46 -12.80 -9.18 -21.78
N GLU A 47 -12.48 -9.94 -20.76
CA GLU A 47 -13.02 -11.26 -20.50
C GLU A 47 -13.57 -11.33 -19.07
N GLU A 48 -14.46 -12.29 -18.82
CA GLU A 48 -15.00 -12.51 -17.48
C GLU A 48 -13.94 -13.15 -16.60
N CYS A 49 -13.77 -12.58 -15.41
CA CYS A 49 -12.85 -13.10 -14.38
C CYS A 49 -13.58 -13.22 -13.06
N PRO A 50 -13.26 -14.20 -12.22
CA PRO A 50 -13.81 -14.31 -10.88
C PRO A 50 -13.31 -13.12 -10.03
N ILE A 51 -14.15 -12.66 -9.11
CA ILE A 51 -13.79 -11.58 -8.19
C ILE A 51 -12.51 -11.89 -7.38
N SER A 52 -12.23 -13.16 -7.17
CA SER A 52 -11.05 -13.66 -6.48
C SER A 52 -9.72 -13.35 -7.20
N ASP A 53 -9.77 -12.87 -8.44
CA ASP A 53 -8.58 -12.43 -9.18
C ASP A 53 -8.23 -10.96 -8.91
N LEU A 54 -9.04 -10.27 -8.12
CA LEU A 54 -8.72 -8.91 -7.67
C LEU A 54 -7.62 -8.94 -6.61
N TRP A 55 -6.70 -8.00 -6.74
CA TRP A 55 -5.63 -7.72 -5.79
C TRP A 55 -5.73 -6.28 -5.36
N ILE A 56 -6.18 -6.05 -4.13
CA ILE A 56 -6.55 -4.73 -3.62
C ILE A 56 -5.66 -4.38 -2.45
N SER A 57 -5.01 -3.24 -2.52
CA SER A 57 -4.25 -2.66 -1.43
C SER A 57 -4.97 -1.48 -0.79
N VAL A 58 -4.58 -1.14 0.43
CA VAL A 58 -5.11 0.02 1.15
C VAL A 58 -4.02 0.75 1.92
N LYS A 59 -4.04 2.06 1.82
CA LYS A 59 -3.29 3.00 2.65
C LYS A 59 -4.18 4.19 2.99
N CYS A 60 -4.13 4.66 4.23
CA CYS A 60 -4.86 5.90 4.54
C CYS A 60 -4.02 7.14 4.16
N GLY A 61 -4.72 8.19 3.73
CA GLY A 61 -4.14 9.50 3.42
C GLY A 61 -4.02 10.40 4.64
N GLU A 62 -4.09 11.70 4.42
CA GLU A 62 -4.04 12.67 5.51
C GLU A 62 -5.19 12.44 6.49
N SER A 63 -4.84 12.28 7.77
CA SER A 63 -5.77 11.83 8.80
C SER A 63 -6.36 13.00 9.58
N ASP A 64 -7.65 12.88 9.88
CA ASP A 64 -8.41 13.68 10.83
C ASP A 64 -9.40 12.78 11.58
N THR A 65 -10.29 13.35 12.39
CA THR A 65 -11.30 12.56 13.10
C THR A 65 -12.22 11.79 12.17
N THR A 66 -12.51 12.29 10.96
CA THR A 66 -13.37 11.59 9.99
C THR A 66 -12.68 10.39 9.33
N SER A 67 -11.33 10.36 9.30
CA SER A 67 -10.58 9.20 8.82
C SER A 67 -10.89 7.94 9.65
N GLY A 68 -10.79 8.05 10.98
CA GLY A 68 -11.01 6.94 11.89
C GLY A 68 -12.48 6.60 12.11
N LEU A 69 -13.38 7.59 12.01
CA LEU A 69 -14.82 7.41 12.27
C LEU A 69 -15.64 7.07 11.03
N ALA A 70 -15.16 7.39 9.84
CA ALA A 70 -15.94 7.21 8.61
C ALA A 70 -15.11 6.57 7.47
N ALA A 71 -14.05 7.21 6.98
CA ALA A 71 -13.36 6.77 5.77
C ALA A 71 -12.72 5.37 5.95
N ASN A 72 -11.90 5.18 6.98
CA ASN A 72 -11.26 3.90 7.26
C ASN A 72 -12.27 2.78 7.59
N PRO A 73 -13.30 2.98 8.48
CA PRO A 73 -14.33 1.97 8.71
C PRO A 73 -15.13 1.60 7.45
N THR A 74 -15.37 2.55 6.53
CA THR A 74 -16.03 2.26 5.25
C THR A 74 -15.21 1.29 4.41
N VAL A 75 -13.90 1.54 4.29
CA VAL A 75 -12.99 0.62 3.60
C VAL A 75 -12.90 -0.70 4.36
N GLY A 76 -12.81 -0.68 5.68
CA GLY A 76 -12.83 -1.90 6.50
C GLY A 76 -14.06 -2.77 6.26
N ASN A 77 -15.25 -2.16 6.13
CA ASN A 77 -16.48 -2.89 5.78
C ASN A 77 -16.39 -3.50 4.36
N LEU A 78 -15.74 -2.82 3.42
CA LEU A 78 -15.48 -3.39 2.11
C LEU A 78 -14.53 -4.59 2.19
N MET A 79 -13.44 -4.48 2.98
CA MET A 79 -12.51 -5.59 3.22
C MET A 79 -13.22 -6.82 3.80
N ASP A 80 -14.10 -6.63 4.80
CA ASP A 80 -14.91 -7.68 5.42
C ASP A 80 -15.81 -8.41 4.39
N LYS A 81 -16.23 -7.73 3.32
CA LYS A 81 -17.04 -8.32 2.25
C LYS A 81 -16.20 -9.02 1.18
N LEU A 82 -14.99 -8.55 0.93
CA LEU A 82 -14.13 -9.06 -0.13
C LEU A 82 -13.30 -10.28 0.32
N GLU A 83 -12.87 -10.32 1.58
CA GLU A 83 -12.05 -11.41 2.11
C GLU A 83 -12.72 -12.79 1.93
N PRO A 84 -14.03 -13.00 2.27
CA PRO A 84 -14.70 -14.28 2.05
C PRO A 84 -14.83 -14.68 0.57
N LEU A 85 -14.72 -13.72 -0.35
CA LEU A 85 -14.76 -13.95 -1.79
C LEU A 85 -13.40 -14.37 -2.35
N GLY A 86 -12.39 -14.48 -1.50
CA GLY A 86 -11.06 -14.93 -1.86
C GLY A 86 -10.23 -13.90 -2.61
N VAL A 87 -10.47 -12.61 -2.39
CA VAL A 87 -9.67 -11.51 -2.92
C VAL A 87 -8.32 -11.45 -2.18
N HIS A 88 -7.25 -11.08 -2.87
CA HIS A 88 -6.00 -10.72 -2.22
C HIS A 88 -6.08 -9.29 -1.73
N LEU A 89 -5.91 -9.10 -0.44
CA LEU A 89 -5.98 -7.81 0.25
C LEU A 89 -4.63 -7.49 0.89
N CYS A 90 -4.25 -6.22 0.92
CA CYS A 90 -3.02 -5.79 1.57
C CYS A 90 -3.21 -4.45 2.28
N PHE A 91 -2.60 -4.32 3.44
CA PHE A 91 -2.38 -3.04 4.12
C PHE A 91 -0.91 -2.91 4.52
N GLY A 92 -0.47 -1.71 4.77
CA GLY A 92 0.92 -1.44 5.16
C GLY A 92 0.99 -0.37 6.24
N GLU A 93 1.99 0.52 6.13
CA GLU A 93 2.20 1.68 7.00
C GLU A 93 2.63 1.28 8.41
N THR A 94 3.77 0.61 8.50
CA THR A 94 4.32 0.07 9.76
C THR A 94 4.40 1.15 10.86
N SER A 95 4.83 2.37 10.52
CA SER A 95 4.91 3.49 11.46
C SER A 95 3.55 3.95 11.99
N GLU A 96 2.52 3.93 11.16
CA GLU A 96 1.17 4.40 11.50
C GLU A 96 0.43 3.46 12.48
N LEU A 97 1.00 2.29 12.76
CA LEU A 97 0.46 1.31 13.73
C LEU A 97 1.10 1.45 15.11
N THR A 98 2.07 2.36 15.28
CA THR A 98 2.69 2.66 16.58
C THR A 98 1.64 3.23 17.54
N GLY A 99 1.50 2.58 18.70
CA GLY A 99 0.44 2.85 19.67
C GLY A 99 -0.76 1.89 19.58
N ALA A 100 -0.94 1.19 18.43
CA ALA A 100 -1.93 0.12 18.24
C ALA A 100 -1.30 -1.22 17.83
N GLU A 101 0.02 -1.34 17.81
CA GLU A 101 0.76 -2.52 17.33
C GLU A 101 0.32 -3.82 18.00
N LYS A 102 0.11 -3.79 19.32
CA LYS A 102 -0.31 -4.98 20.08
C LYS A 102 -1.72 -5.44 19.69
N VAL A 103 -2.62 -4.48 19.45
CA VAL A 103 -3.99 -4.78 19.00
C VAL A 103 -3.96 -5.28 17.56
N CYS A 104 -3.16 -4.67 16.70
CA CYS A 104 -2.96 -5.13 15.33
C CYS A 104 -2.43 -6.58 15.31
N ALA A 105 -1.45 -6.91 16.15
CA ALA A 105 -0.91 -8.27 16.25
C ALA A 105 -1.99 -9.32 16.58
N THR A 106 -3.04 -8.98 17.34
CA THR A 106 -4.14 -9.91 17.63
C THR A 106 -4.96 -10.30 16.40
N ARG A 107 -4.77 -9.57 15.28
CA ARG A 107 -5.43 -9.84 14.00
C ARG A 107 -4.63 -10.77 13.10
N GLY A 108 -3.50 -11.29 13.53
CA GLY A 108 -2.83 -12.39 12.84
C GLY A 108 -3.73 -13.63 12.79
N ALA A 109 -3.89 -14.24 11.62
CA ALA A 109 -4.67 -15.46 11.45
C ALA A 109 -4.02 -16.66 12.18
N THR A 110 -2.72 -16.58 12.39
CA THR A 110 -1.92 -17.56 13.13
C THR A 110 -0.98 -16.84 14.10
N LYS A 111 -0.49 -17.59 15.10
CA LYS A 111 0.54 -17.06 16.01
C LYS A 111 1.80 -16.64 15.25
N ASP A 112 2.20 -17.39 14.24
CA ASP A 112 3.36 -17.08 13.39
C ASP A 112 3.19 -15.72 12.68
N ALA A 113 2.02 -15.45 12.10
CA ALA A 113 1.72 -14.16 11.48
C ALA A 113 1.78 -13.01 12.50
N SER A 114 1.22 -13.20 13.68
CA SER A 114 1.27 -12.22 14.78
C SER A 114 2.70 -11.94 15.24
N ASP A 115 3.50 -12.99 15.47
CA ASP A 115 4.88 -12.87 15.91
C ASP A 115 5.74 -12.19 14.82
N LYS A 116 5.53 -12.53 13.54
CA LYS A 116 6.21 -11.90 12.41
C LYS A 116 5.87 -10.42 12.30
N PHE A 117 4.59 -10.05 12.48
CA PHE A 117 4.16 -8.65 12.52
C PHE A 117 4.87 -7.87 13.64
N MET A 118 4.85 -8.39 14.87
CA MET A 118 5.50 -7.73 15.99
C MET A 118 7.01 -7.58 15.79
N LYS A 119 7.66 -8.57 15.17
CA LYS A 119 9.09 -8.49 14.82
C LYS A 119 9.35 -7.39 13.79
N THR A 120 8.52 -7.29 12.76
CA THR A 120 8.61 -6.25 11.72
C THR A 120 8.41 -4.87 12.32
N TRP A 121 7.36 -4.68 13.10
CA TRP A 121 7.10 -3.41 13.77
C TRP A 121 8.24 -3.03 14.72
N SER A 122 8.75 -3.97 15.53
CA SER A 122 9.85 -3.71 16.46
C SER A 122 11.12 -3.30 15.72
N ALA A 123 11.45 -3.98 14.61
CA ALA A 123 12.62 -3.62 13.81
C ALA A 123 12.50 -2.22 13.22
N TYR A 124 11.30 -1.82 12.77
CA TYR A 124 11.04 -0.47 12.29
C TYR A 124 11.17 0.57 13.41
N ASN A 125 10.58 0.30 14.56
CA ASN A 125 10.67 1.18 15.73
C ASN A 125 12.11 1.33 16.22
N ASP A 126 12.88 0.25 16.29
CA ASP A 126 14.30 0.27 16.64
C ASP A 126 15.12 1.09 15.64
N PHE A 127 14.79 1.00 14.35
CA PHE A 127 15.40 1.83 13.30
C PHE A 127 15.10 3.32 13.54
N ILE A 128 13.85 3.69 13.80
CA ILE A 128 13.47 5.09 14.07
C ILE A 128 14.20 5.62 15.31
N LEU A 129 14.20 4.89 16.41
CA LEU A 129 14.89 5.30 17.64
C LEU A 129 16.40 5.45 17.48
N LYS A 130 17.00 4.69 16.56
CA LYS A 130 18.45 4.77 16.29
C LYS A 130 18.81 5.93 15.37
N GLU A 131 18.01 6.18 14.33
CA GLU A 131 18.35 7.11 13.25
C GLU A 131 17.67 8.48 13.40
N ALA A 132 16.60 8.59 14.18
CA ALA A 132 15.89 9.83 14.45
C ALA A 132 16.35 10.51 15.74
N THR A 133 16.10 11.81 15.84
CA THR A 133 16.33 12.59 17.06
C THR A 133 15.21 12.41 18.08
N ASP A 134 14.01 12.10 17.61
CA ASP A 134 12.80 11.92 18.41
C ASP A 134 12.12 10.59 18.08
N ASP A 135 11.34 10.04 18.99
CA ASP A 135 10.47 8.92 18.69
C ASP A 135 9.22 9.35 17.92
N LEU A 136 8.43 8.41 17.43
CA LEU A 136 7.24 8.72 16.62
C LEU A 136 6.16 9.46 17.42
N SER A 137 6.11 9.32 18.75
CA SER A 137 5.13 10.02 19.59
C SER A 137 5.37 11.53 19.71
N GLU A 138 6.60 11.96 19.47
CA GLU A 138 6.98 13.37 19.44
C GLU A 138 6.60 14.06 18.10
N SER A 139 6.53 13.28 17.02
CA SER A 139 6.27 13.78 15.66
C SER A 139 4.86 13.48 15.12
N GLN A 140 4.09 12.65 15.82
CA GLN A 140 2.75 12.22 15.42
C GLN A 140 1.77 12.31 16.60
N PRO A 141 0.55 12.81 16.37
CA PRO A 141 -0.01 13.36 15.12
C PRO A 141 0.67 14.66 14.65
N THR A 142 0.68 14.91 13.34
CA THR A 142 1.17 16.15 12.77
C THR A 142 0.29 17.36 13.16
N ALA A 143 0.78 18.58 12.99
CA ALA A 143 -0.01 19.78 13.23
C ALA A 143 -1.32 19.79 12.42
N GLY A 144 -1.32 19.28 11.19
CA GLY A 144 -2.52 19.11 10.35
C GLY A 144 -3.50 18.09 10.94
N ASN A 145 -3.00 16.98 11.46
CA ASN A 145 -3.84 15.97 12.12
C ASN A 145 -4.49 16.52 13.39
N ILE A 146 -3.74 17.31 14.19
CA ILE A 146 -4.25 17.97 15.41
C ILE A 146 -5.32 19.00 15.04
N ALA A 147 -5.07 19.84 14.03
CA ALA A 147 -6.06 20.78 13.51
C ALA A 147 -7.34 20.07 13.01
N GLY A 148 -7.20 18.85 12.51
CA GLY A 148 -8.30 17.96 12.14
C GLY A 148 -8.95 17.20 13.29
N GLY A 149 -8.53 17.47 14.55
CA GLY A 149 -9.16 16.98 15.78
C GLY A 149 -8.50 15.73 16.40
N LEU A 150 -7.38 15.23 15.88
CA LEU A 150 -6.64 14.13 16.51
C LEU A 150 -5.82 14.62 17.71
N THR A 151 -5.64 13.77 18.71
CA THR A 151 -5.00 14.14 19.98
C THR A 151 -3.70 13.39 20.24
N THR A 152 -3.67 12.06 20.04
CA THR A 152 -2.52 11.21 20.37
C THR A 152 -2.14 10.28 19.22
N ILE A 153 -0.93 9.70 19.27
CA ILE A 153 -0.48 8.70 18.32
C ILE A 153 -1.35 7.44 18.36
N GLU A 154 -1.79 7.04 19.54
CA GLU A 154 -2.68 5.89 19.72
C GLU A 154 -4.03 6.12 19.04
N GLU A 155 -4.63 7.30 19.22
CA GLU A 155 -5.89 7.64 18.54
C GLU A 155 -5.73 7.59 17.02
N LYS A 156 -4.64 8.15 16.50
CA LYS A 156 -4.30 8.08 15.07
C LYS A 156 -4.14 6.64 14.60
N ALA A 157 -3.38 5.81 15.34
CA ALA A 157 -3.12 4.41 15.01
C ALA A 157 -4.39 3.56 15.06
N PHE A 158 -5.24 3.74 16.07
CA PHE A 158 -6.54 3.05 16.13
C PHE A 158 -7.48 3.44 15.00
N GLY A 159 -7.48 4.71 14.60
CA GLY A 159 -8.23 5.19 13.44
C GLY A 159 -7.69 4.58 12.13
N ASN A 160 -6.37 4.50 11.97
CA ASN A 160 -5.72 3.86 10.84
C ASN A 160 -6.10 2.37 10.74
N PHE A 161 -6.06 1.67 11.85
CA PHE A 161 -6.34 0.24 11.92
C PHE A 161 -7.77 -0.14 11.48
N GLN A 162 -8.73 0.78 11.53
CA GLN A 162 -10.12 0.52 11.11
C GLN A 162 -10.24 0.14 9.62
N LYS A 163 -9.26 0.50 8.79
CA LYS A 163 -9.29 0.22 7.34
C LYS A 163 -9.23 -1.27 6.97
N ILE A 164 -8.83 -2.14 7.90
CA ILE A 164 -8.82 -3.59 7.67
C ILE A 164 -10.10 -4.30 8.15
N GLY A 165 -11.07 -3.57 8.71
CA GLY A 165 -12.32 -4.15 9.21
C GLY A 165 -12.08 -5.21 10.28
N ASN A 166 -12.74 -6.37 10.15
CA ASN A 166 -12.58 -7.53 11.01
C ASN A 166 -11.64 -8.61 10.43
N CYS A 167 -11.06 -8.37 9.26
CA CYS A 167 -10.18 -9.33 8.60
C CYS A 167 -8.97 -9.70 9.46
N LYS A 168 -8.48 -10.92 9.25
CA LYS A 168 -7.24 -11.41 9.84
C LYS A 168 -6.17 -11.52 8.77
N PHE A 169 -4.98 -10.96 9.04
CA PHE A 169 -3.89 -11.09 8.08
C PHE A 169 -3.23 -12.47 8.18
N VAL A 170 -3.03 -13.10 7.01
CA VAL A 170 -2.50 -14.45 6.89
C VAL A 170 -0.98 -14.50 6.93
N ASP A 171 -0.33 -13.42 6.54
CA ASP A 171 1.13 -13.28 6.59
C ASP A 171 1.57 -11.80 6.59
N VAL A 172 2.86 -11.61 6.81
CA VAL A 172 3.57 -10.34 6.71
C VAL A 172 4.52 -10.42 5.52
N LEU A 173 4.49 -9.42 4.67
CA LEU A 173 5.32 -9.31 3.47
C LEU A 173 6.47 -8.34 3.72
N GLU A 174 7.63 -8.66 3.18
CA GLU A 174 8.71 -7.70 2.99
C GLU A 174 8.30 -6.64 1.94
N PRO A 175 8.99 -5.48 1.88
CA PRO A 175 8.72 -4.47 0.86
C PRO A 175 8.72 -5.06 -0.56
N ALA A 176 7.64 -4.86 -1.32
CA ALA A 176 7.44 -5.39 -2.68
C ALA A 176 7.41 -6.93 -2.79
N GLU A 177 7.25 -7.65 -1.70
CA GLU A 177 7.13 -9.10 -1.75
C GLU A 177 5.73 -9.52 -2.22
N GLU A 178 5.67 -10.41 -3.20
CA GLU A 178 4.42 -11.00 -3.68
C GLU A 178 3.82 -11.96 -2.64
N PRO A 179 2.50 -11.92 -2.38
CA PRO A 179 1.80 -12.90 -1.56
C PRO A 179 2.02 -14.36 -2.00
N LYS A 180 2.38 -15.25 -1.06
CA LYS A 180 2.66 -16.67 -1.36
C LYS A 180 1.81 -17.66 -0.57
N LYS A 181 1.10 -17.21 0.47
CA LYS A 181 0.28 -18.08 1.34
C LYS A 181 -1.19 -18.19 0.89
N GLY A 182 -1.48 -17.88 -0.37
CA GLY A 182 -2.85 -17.92 -0.90
C GLY A 182 -3.60 -16.62 -0.72
N LYS A 183 -4.92 -16.70 -0.75
CA LYS A 183 -5.84 -15.55 -0.70
C LYS A 183 -6.07 -15.06 0.72
N GLY A 184 -6.46 -13.81 0.88
CA GLY A 184 -6.76 -13.18 2.17
C GLY A 184 -6.01 -11.86 2.37
N LEU A 185 -6.06 -11.34 3.59
CA LEU A 185 -5.40 -10.10 3.95
C LEU A 185 -3.92 -10.33 4.29
N TYR A 186 -3.06 -9.45 3.79
CA TYR A 186 -1.63 -9.39 4.10
C TYR A 186 -1.26 -8.06 4.73
N PHE A 187 -0.28 -8.07 5.62
CA PHE A 187 0.43 -6.86 6.02
C PHE A 187 1.74 -6.76 5.24
N MET A 188 2.05 -5.62 4.66
CA MET A 188 3.34 -5.36 4.03
C MET A 188 4.12 -4.33 4.82
N ASP A 189 5.38 -4.63 5.11
CA ASP A 189 6.29 -3.65 5.72
C ASP A 189 6.53 -2.50 4.75
N THR A 190 5.96 -1.35 5.07
CA THR A 190 6.12 -0.11 4.29
C THR A 190 6.19 1.08 5.22
N SER A 191 6.84 2.14 4.76
CA SER A 191 6.69 3.44 5.41
C SER A 191 5.27 4.01 5.23
N SER A 192 4.96 5.09 5.94
CA SER A 192 3.72 5.85 5.75
C SER A 192 3.77 6.83 4.58
N ALA A 193 4.94 6.98 3.92
CA ALA A 193 5.09 7.80 2.73
C ALA A 193 4.24 7.21 1.59
N ALA A 194 3.21 7.94 1.16
CA ALA A 194 2.18 7.41 0.27
C ALA A 194 2.75 6.90 -1.06
N ALA A 195 3.61 7.67 -1.71
CA ALA A 195 4.20 7.27 -2.99
C ALA A 195 5.04 5.99 -2.87
N GLU A 196 5.78 5.83 -1.77
CA GLU A 196 6.56 4.62 -1.52
C GLU A 196 5.66 3.43 -1.22
N CYS A 197 4.75 3.54 -0.26
CA CYS A 197 3.85 2.47 0.15
C CYS A 197 3.06 1.90 -1.05
N VAL A 198 2.40 2.77 -1.83
CA VAL A 198 1.63 2.37 -3.00
C VAL A 198 2.52 1.73 -4.06
N THR A 199 3.71 2.28 -4.32
CA THR A 199 4.64 1.70 -5.28
C THR A 199 5.14 0.31 -4.88
N LEU A 200 5.38 0.07 -3.60
CA LEU A 200 5.79 -1.25 -3.09
C LEU A 200 4.64 -2.27 -3.20
N GLN A 201 3.41 -1.86 -2.91
CA GLN A 201 2.23 -2.69 -3.07
C GLN A 201 1.97 -3.02 -4.55
N ALA A 202 2.08 -2.03 -5.46
CA ALA A 202 2.01 -2.24 -6.90
C ALA A 202 3.09 -3.22 -7.39
N ALA A 203 4.32 -3.10 -6.89
CA ALA A 203 5.42 -4.00 -7.23
C ALA A 203 5.19 -5.45 -6.76
N ALA A 204 4.43 -5.63 -5.68
CA ALA A 204 4.01 -6.95 -5.17
C ALA A 204 2.86 -7.56 -5.98
N GLY A 205 2.25 -6.82 -6.92
CA GLY A 205 1.19 -7.31 -7.81
C GLY A 205 -0.21 -6.76 -7.51
N PHE A 206 -0.38 -5.93 -6.49
CA PHE A 206 -1.65 -5.26 -6.23
C PHE A 206 -1.95 -4.26 -7.36
N ASN A 207 -3.20 -4.20 -7.80
CA ASN A 207 -3.58 -3.49 -9.03
C ASN A 207 -4.76 -2.53 -8.84
N ILE A 208 -5.33 -2.48 -7.64
CA ILE A 208 -6.34 -1.49 -7.23
C ILE A 208 -5.92 -0.97 -5.86
N HIS A 209 -5.88 0.36 -5.70
CA HIS A 209 -5.55 0.99 -4.44
C HIS A 209 -6.73 1.72 -3.84
N LEU A 210 -7.04 1.44 -2.58
CA LEU A 210 -8.03 2.19 -1.80
C LEU A 210 -7.30 3.18 -0.91
N PHE A 211 -7.62 4.46 -1.07
CA PHE A 211 -6.94 5.53 -0.36
C PHE A 211 -7.90 6.37 0.48
N PRO A 212 -8.44 5.80 1.60
CA PRO A 212 -9.31 6.56 2.50
C PRO A 212 -8.55 7.73 3.13
N THR A 213 -9.19 8.89 3.20
CA THR A 213 -8.59 10.10 3.75
C THR A 213 -9.68 11.00 4.35
N GLY A 214 -9.34 11.77 5.38
CA GLY A 214 -10.21 12.80 5.93
C GLY A 214 -10.04 14.13 5.22
N GLN A 215 -8.79 14.54 4.99
CA GLN A 215 -8.46 15.86 4.45
C GLN A 215 -8.22 15.87 2.93
N GLY A 216 -8.17 14.70 2.31
CA GLY A 216 -7.79 14.53 0.90
C GLY A 216 -6.31 14.26 0.70
N ASN A 217 -5.97 13.77 -0.49
CA ASN A 217 -4.59 13.56 -0.90
C ASN A 217 -4.48 13.68 -2.43
N ILE A 218 -3.29 14.03 -2.91
CA ILE A 218 -2.99 14.24 -4.34
C ILE A 218 -2.12 13.13 -4.94
N VAL A 219 -1.80 12.09 -4.17
CA VAL A 219 -0.97 10.97 -4.63
C VAL A 219 -1.81 10.03 -5.48
N GLY A 220 -1.32 9.72 -6.66
CA GLY A 220 -1.82 8.67 -7.53
C GLY A 220 -0.66 7.78 -7.99
N ASN A 221 -0.99 6.60 -8.46
CA ASN A 221 -0.01 5.67 -9.01
C ASN A 221 -0.48 5.19 -10.40
N PRO A 222 0.39 5.21 -11.44
CA PRO A 222 -0.01 4.83 -12.80
C PRO A 222 -0.22 3.33 -12.98
N ILE A 223 0.26 2.49 -12.07
CA ILE A 223 0.16 1.03 -12.14
C ILE A 223 -1.01 0.55 -11.26
N GLU A 224 -1.20 1.18 -10.12
CA GLU A 224 -2.21 0.86 -9.12
C GLU A 224 -3.12 2.09 -8.90
N PRO A 225 -4.12 2.28 -9.79
CA PRO A 225 -5.03 3.42 -9.72
C PRO A 225 -6.01 3.31 -8.55
#